data_dacc06cbafa7abe84fbdab7ce02fec6d
#
_entry.id   dacc06cbafa7abe84fbdab7ce02fec6d
#
_cell.length_a   1.000
_cell.length_b   1.000
_cell.length_c   1.000
_cell.angle_alpha   90.00
_cell.angle_beta   90.00
_cell.angle_gamma   90.00
#
_symmetry.space_group_name_H-M   'P 1'
#
loop_
_entity.id
_entity.type
_entity.pdbx_description
1 polymer ?
#
loop_
_entity_poly.entity_id
_entity_poly.type
_entity_poly.pdbx_seq_one_letter_code
_entity_poly.pdbx_strand_id
1 'polypeptide(L)'
;MIFIPSPVCGTTMVAAHRLKRQWIGIDISPTAVGLMKRRMEKVGAHDVKLVGMLVTEAELKELKPFEFQNWVIHRLNGTHSPKKTGDMGIDGYSFMLHEPIQVKQSEREGRNVVDNFETAIKREKRTKGHVVAFSFTKGAYEEVARVKSTEGVEIELVENRESIERRL
;
A
#
# COMPACT_ATOMS: atom_id res chain seq x y z
N MET A 1 -19.59 25.53 -9.96
CA MET A 1 -19.03 24.31 -9.36
C MET A 1 -19.41 23.14 -10.25
N ILE A 2 -18.46 22.26 -10.57
CA ILE A 2 -18.69 21.05 -11.37
C ILE A 2 -18.50 19.86 -10.44
N PHE A 3 -19.55 19.04 -10.32
CA PHE A 3 -19.53 17.80 -9.54
C PHE A 3 -19.29 16.64 -10.50
N ILE A 4 -18.24 15.83 -10.22
CA ILE A 4 -17.79 14.77 -11.12
C ILE A 4 -17.78 13.45 -10.32
N PRO A 5 -18.88 12.67 -10.39
CA PRO A 5 -18.89 11.32 -9.85
C PRO A 5 -18.04 10.43 -10.76
N SER A 6 -17.13 9.67 -10.17
CA SER A 6 -16.20 8.78 -10.89
C SER A 6 -15.41 9.49 -12.03
N PRO A 7 -14.49 10.40 -11.69
CA PRO A 7 -13.82 11.28 -12.66
C PRO A 7 -12.77 10.59 -13.52
N VAL A 8 -12.99 9.36 -13.94
CA VAL A 8 -12.09 8.49 -14.71
C VAL A 8 -10.73 9.14 -15.00
N CYS A 9 -9.74 8.88 -14.14
CA CYS A 9 -8.38 9.40 -14.24
C CYS A 9 -8.24 10.95 -14.22
N GLY A 10 -9.27 11.74 -13.89
CA GLY A 10 -9.18 13.19 -13.67
C GLY A 10 -9.21 14.08 -14.91
N THR A 11 -9.51 13.57 -16.10
CA THR A 11 -9.54 14.36 -17.35
C THR A 11 -10.54 15.52 -17.28
N THR A 12 -11.73 15.24 -16.76
CA THR A 12 -12.80 16.25 -16.60
C THR A 12 -12.41 17.32 -15.57
N MET A 13 -11.70 16.92 -14.49
CA MET A 13 -11.20 17.86 -13.48
C MET A 13 -10.16 18.81 -14.08
N VAL A 14 -9.25 18.30 -14.92
CA VAL A 14 -8.26 19.10 -15.64
C VAL A 14 -8.95 20.10 -16.57
N ALA A 15 -9.96 19.67 -17.32
CA ALA A 15 -10.74 20.56 -18.19
C ALA A 15 -11.46 21.65 -17.38
N ALA A 16 -12.11 21.29 -16.27
CA ALA A 16 -12.76 22.24 -15.38
C ALA A 16 -11.77 23.28 -14.81
N HIS A 17 -10.60 22.84 -14.37
CA HIS A 17 -9.55 23.72 -13.85
C HIS A 17 -9.04 24.70 -14.91
N ARG A 18 -8.75 24.23 -16.15
CA ARG A 18 -8.34 25.10 -17.28
C ARG A 18 -9.39 26.14 -17.63
N LEU A 19 -10.66 25.80 -17.47
CA LEU A 19 -11.80 26.71 -17.67
C LEU A 19 -12.09 27.59 -16.43
N LYS A 20 -11.21 27.60 -15.43
CA LYS A 20 -11.34 28.33 -14.17
C LYS A 20 -12.66 28.06 -13.44
N ARG A 21 -13.13 26.82 -13.49
CA ARG A 21 -14.33 26.36 -12.78
C ARG A 21 -13.93 25.69 -11.47
N GLN A 22 -14.74 25.89 -10.44
CA GLN A 22 -14.64 25.09 -9.21
C GLN A 22 -15.11 23.67 -9.52
N TRP A 23 -14.45 22.67 -8.94
CA TRP A 23 -14.74 21.27 -9.18
C TRP A 23 -14.61 20.45 -7.89
N ILE A 24 -15.38 19.38 -7.81
CA ILE A 24 -15.29 18.33 -6.79
C ILE A 24 -15.30 17.00 -7.54
N GLY A 25 -14.26 16.19 -7.34
CA GLY A 25 -14.21 14.82 -7.84
C GLY A 25 -14.44 13.85 -6.70
N ILE A 26 -15.23 12.78 -6.93
CA ILE A 26 -15.47 11.71 -5.97
C ILE A 26 -15.11 10.40 -6.65
N ASP A 27 -14.22 9.64 -6.02
CA ASP A 27 -13.86 8.30 -6.47
C ASP A 27 -13.69 7.40 -5.25
N ILE A 28 -14.04 6.12 -5.40
CA ILE A 28 -13.89 5.12 -4.36
C ILE A 28 -12.46 4.56 -4.31
N SER A 29 -11.71 4.68 -5.41
CA SER A 29 -10.37 4.12 -5.54
C SER A 29 -9.30 5.10 -5.04
N PRO A 30 -8.56 4.80 -3.97
CA PRO A 30 -7.43 5.61 -3.51
C PRO A 30 -6.37 5.82 -4.58
N THR A 31 -6.12 4.80 -5.42
CA THR A 31 -5.18 4.86 -6.54
C THR A 31 -5.63 5.88 -7.59
N ALA A 32 -6.92 5.87 -7.95
CA ALA A 32 -7.48 6.84 -8.88
C ALA A 32 -7.39 8.27 -8.32
N VAL A 33 -7.75 8.46 -7.04
CA VAL A 33 -7.64 9.75 -6.35
C VAL A 33 -6.19 10.25 -6.33
N GLY A 34 -5.22 9.40 -6.03
CA GLY A 34 -3.80 9.75 -6.06
C GLY A 34 -3.30 10.13 -7.46
N LEU A 35 -3.78 9.44 -8.51
CA LEU A 35 -3.47 9.79 -9.89
C LEU A 35 -4.09 11.14 -10.29
N MET A 36 -5.34 11.38 -9.89
CA MET A 36 -6.03 12.64 -10.13
C MET A 36 -5.31 13.81 -9.46
N LYS A 37 -4.92 13.68 -8.21
CA LYS A 37 -4.13 14.69 -7.49
C LYS A 37 -2.87 15.07 -8.27
N ARG A 38 -2.04 14.07 -8.64
CA ARG A 38 -0.81 14.30 -9.42
C ARG A 38 -1.08 14.99 -10.78
N ARG A 39 -2.17 14.64 -11.44
CA ARG A 39 -2.55 15.33 -12.70
C ARG A 39 -2.96 16.77 -12.49
N MET A 40 -3.68 17.04 -11.41
CA MET A 40 -4.09 18.41 -11.07
C MET A 40 -2.88 19.28 -10.71
N GLU A 41 -1.95 18.76 -9.93
CA GLU A 41 -0.68 19.41 -9.60
C GLU A 41 0.14 19.76 -10.86
N LYS A 42 0.22 18.84 -11.83
CA LYS A 42 0.90 19.07 -13.12
C LYS A 42 0.29 20.18 -13.96
N VAL A 43 -0.98 20.50 -13.78
CA VAL A 43 -1.65 21.62 -14.48
C VAL A 43 -1.76 22.89 -13.63
N GLY A 44 -1.03 22.93 -12.49
CA GLY A 44 -0.91 24.12 -11.65
C GLY A 44 -1.99 24.27 -10.58
N ALA A 45 -2.74 23.21 -10.26
CA ALA A 45 -3.68 23.22 -9.15
C ALA A 45 -2.94 22.85 -7.85
N HIS A 46 -2.49 23.84 -7.09
CA HIS A 46 -1.68 23.63 -5.88
C HIS A 46 -2.52 23.41 -4.60
N ASP A 47 -3.79 23.83 -4.59
CA ASP A 47 -4.67 23.77 -3.40
C ASP A 47 -5.69 22.64 -3.48
N VAL A 48 -5.25 21.45 -3.93
CA VAL A 48 -6.14 20.27 -4.02
C VAL A 48 -6.34 19.65 -2.65
N LYS A 49 -7.52 19.87 -2.06
CA LYS A 49 -7.90 19.26 -0.79
C LYS A 49 -8.42 17.85 -1.02
N LEU A 50 -7.79 16.87 -0.39
CA LEU A 50 -8.29 15.50 -0.32
C LEU A 50 -9.13 15.33 0.95
N VAL A 51 -10.27 14.65 0.82
CA VAL A 51 -11.17 14.36 1.94
C VAL A 51 -11.52 12.87 1.91
N GLY A 52 -11.52 12.21 3.07
CA GLY A 52 -11.85 10.79 3.19
C GLY A 52 -10.70 9.84 2.80
N MET A 53 -9.50 10.33 2.55
CA MET A 53 -8.31 9.48 2.44
C MET A 53 -7.66 9.35 3.81
N LEU A 54 -7.34 8.11 4.17
CA LEU A 54 -6.55 7.82 5.36
C LEU A 54 -5.10 8.24 5.10
N VAL A 55 -4.62 9.20 5.87
CA VAL A 55 -3.28 9.79 5.69
C VAL A 55 -2.45 9.76 6.96
N THR A 56 -3.03 9.39 8.09
CA THR A 56 -2.34 9.31 9.37
C THR A 56 -2.25 7.89 9.89
N GLU A 57 -1.17 7.60 10.64
CA GLU A 57 -1.00 6.30 11.29
C GLU A 57 -2.12 6.00 12.28
N ALA A 58 -2.63 7.02 12.99
CA ALA A 58 -3.73 6.87 13.93
C ALA A 58 -5.02 6.37 13.23
N GLU A 59 -5.38 6.98 12.10
CA GLU A 59 -6.54 6.54 11.31
C GLU A 59 -6.37 5.11 10.79
N LEU A 60 -5.16 4.72 10.42
CA LEU A 60 -4.87 3.37 9.94
C LEU A 60 -4.95 2.31 11.05
N LYS A 61 -4.60 2.68 12.28
CA LYS A 61 -4.73 1.78 13.45
C LYS A 61 -6.18 1.50 13.83
N GLU A 62 -7.08 2.43 13.54
CA GLU A 62 -8.53 2.29 13.82
C GLU A 62 -9.27 1.44 12.78
N LEU A 63 -8.65 1.17 11.63
CA LEU A 63 -9.26 0.30 10.62
C LEU A 63 -9.45 -1.13 11.14
N LYS A 64 -10.48 -1.80 10.63
CA LYS A 64 -10.57 -3.26 10.80
C LYS A 64 -9.40 -3.94 10.06
N PRO A 65 -8.93 -5.11 10.53
CA PRO A 65 -7.77 -5.79 9.94
C PRO A 65 -7.85 -5.97 8.42
N PHE A 66 -9.00 -6.35 7.91
CA PHE A 66 -9.21 -6.53 6.47
C PHE A 66 -9.19 -5.19 5.69
N GLU A 67 -9.69 -4.12 6.29
CA GLU A 67 -9.67 -2.79 5.68
C GLU A 67 -8.25 -2.24 5.63
N PHE A 68 -7.47 -2.45 6.71
CA PHE A 68 -6.04 -2.12 6.75
C PHE A 68 -5.25 -2.89 5.70
N GLN A 69 -5.46 -4.21 5.60
CA GLN A 69 -4.86 -5.05 4.58
C GLN A 69 -5.16 -4.54 3.16
N ASN A 70 -6.43 -4.24 2.88
CA ASN A 70 -6.85 -3.67 1.60
C ASN A 70 -6.12 -2.36 1.32
N TRP A 71 -6.07 -1.48 2.31
CA TRP A 71 -5.39 -0.20 2.18
C TRP A 71 -3.90 -0.38 1.81
N VAL A 72 -3.19 -1.26 2.53
CA VAL A 72 -1.77 -1.54 2.28
C VAL A 72 -1.55 -2.11 0.88
N ILE A 73 -2.31 -3.14 0.48
CA ILE A 73 -2.20 -3.77 -0.83
C ILE A 73 -2.41 -2.74 -1.95
N HIS A 74 -3.46 -1.92 -1.85
CA HIS A 74 -3.69 -0.84 -2.81
C HIS A 74 -2.57 0.20 -2.81
N ARG A 75 -2.03 0.53 -1.64
CA ARG A 75 -0.93 1.49 -1.51
C ARG A 75 0.34 1.03 -2.22
N LEU A 76 0.63 -0.25 -2.15
CA LEU A 76 1.76 -0.87 -2.84
C LEU A 76 1.48 -1.18 -4.32
N ASN A 77 0.31 -0.79 -4.86
CA ASN A 77 -0.18 -1.18 -6.19
C ASN A 77 -0.16 -2.70 -6.36
N GLY A 78 -0.49 -3.44 -5.31
CA GLY A 78 -0.56 -4.89 -5.32
C GLY A 78 -1.94 -5.42 -5.72
N THR A 79 -2.02 -6.72 -5.85
CA THR A 79 -3.24 -7.48 -6.04
C THR A 79 -3.48 -8.38 -4.83
N HIS A 80 -4.74 -8.54 -4.42
CA HIS A 80 -5.07 -9.41 -3.30
C HIS A 80 -4.78 -10.88 -3.61
N SER A 81 -4.42 -11.65 -2.56
CA SER A 81 -4.35 -13.10 -2.66
C SER A 81 -5.73 -13.67 -3.05
N PRO A 82 -5.80 -14.56 -4.05
CA PRO A 82 -7.07 -15.19 -4.43
C PRO A 82 -7.59 -16.17 -3.36
N LYS A 83 -6.72 -16.62 -2.46
CA LYS A 83 -7.06 -17.55 -1.38
C LYS A 83 -7.45 -16.76 -0.13
N LYS A 84 -8.67 -16.94 0.35
CA LYS A 84 -9.15 -16.29 1.59
C LYS A 84 -8.65 -16.96 2.88
N THR A 85 -8.23 -18.21 2.82
CA THR A 85 -7.74 -19.01 3.95
C THR A 85 -6.72 -20.03 3.48
N GLY A 86 -5.72 -20.31 4.33
CA GLY A 86 -4.68 -21.31 4.02
C GLY A 86 -3.56 -20.80 3.10
N ASP A 87 -3.44 -19.50 2.89
CA ASP A 87 -2.38 -18.84 2.13
C ASP A 87 -1.10 -18.62 2.94
N MET A 88 -1.10 -19.15 4.19
CA MET A 88 0.06 -19.12 5.09
C MET A 88 0.58 -17.71 5.40
N GLY A 89 -0.31 -16.71 5.38
CA GLY A 89 0.01 -15.33 5.68
C GLY A 89 0.40 -14.48 4.47
N ILE A 90 0.10 -14.94 3.24
CA ILE A 90 0.23 -14.10 2.05
C ILE A 90 -1.09 -13.37 1.81
N ASP A 91 -1.08 -12.07 2.00
CA ASP A 91 -2.26 -11.21 1.87
C ASP A 91 -2.44 -10.69 0.44
N GLY A 92 -1.36 -10.64 -0.33
CA GLY A 92 -1.38 -10.17 -1.70
C GLY A 92 -0.04 -10.35 -2.42
N TYR A 93 0.03 -9.79 -3.61
CA TYR A 93 1.21 -9.85 -4.48
C TYR A 93 1.48 -8.49 -5.12
N SER A 94 2.75 -8.16 -5.36
CA SER A 94 3.13 -6.98 -6.13
C SER A 94 2.66 -7.11 -7.58
N PHE A 95 2.22 -6.00 -8.19
CA PHE A 95 1.57 -6.03 -9.51
C PHE A 95 2.47 -6.57 -10.63
N MET A 96 3.72 -6.11 -10.72
CA MET A 96 4.59 -6.47 -11.85
C MET A 96 5.37 -7.76 -11.63
N LEU A 97 5.96 -7.94 -10.45
CA LEU A 97 6.88 -9.04 -10.16
C LEU A 97 6.19 -10.22 -9.47
N HIS A 98 4.96 -10.02 -9.06
CA HIS A 98 4.17 -11.02 -8.34
C HIS A 98 4.89 -11.56 -7.09
N GLU A 99 5.55 -10.65 -6.38
CA GLU A 99 6.24 -10.92 -5.12
C GLU A 99 5.21 -10.97 -3.98
N PRO A 100 5.25 -11.99 -3.11
CA PRO A 100 4.32 -12.10 -1.97
C PRO A 100 4.39 -10.89 -1.04
N ILE A 101 3.24 -10.48 -0.54
CA ILE A 101 3.08 -9.40 0.45
C ILE A 101 2.33 -9.95 1.65
N GLN A 102 2.90 -9.78 2.84
CA GLN A 102 2.25 -10.01 4.12
C GLN A 102 1.97 -8.67 4.82
N VAL A 103 0.79 -8.51 5.38
CA VAL A 103 0.36 -7.29 6.08
C VAL A 103 0.07 -7.61 7.54
N LYS A 104 0.63 -6.85 8.45
CA LYS A 104 0.41 -6.95 9.89
C LYS A 104 -0.06 -5.62 10.46
N GLN A 105 -1.26 -5.62 11.02
CA GLN A 105 -1.79 -4.44 11.72
C GLN A 105 -1.35 -4.46 13.20
N SER A 106 -0.06 -4.57 13.42
CA SER A 106 0.54 -4.56 14.74
C SER A 106 1.50 -3.39 14.88
N GLU A 107 1.62 -2.85 16.08
CA GLU A 107 2.51 -1.71 16.33
C GLU A 107 3.98 -2.08 16.11
N ARG A 108 4.35 -3.34 16.40
CA ARG A 108 5.73 -3.76 16.28
C ARG A 108 5.86 -5.26 16.07
N GLU A 109 6.43 -5.64 14.94
CA GLU A 109 6.67 -7.03 14.57
C GLU A 109 8.10 -7.47 14.88
N GLY A 110 8.24 -8.73 15.29
CA GLY A 110 9.51 -9.34 15.67
C GLY A 110 9.99 -10.40 14.67
N ARG A 111 11.00 -11.18 15.10
CA ARG A 111 11.61 -12.26 14.33
C ARG A 111 10.59 -13.23 13.73
N ASN A 112 9.59 -13.63 14.51
CA ASN A 112 8.63 -14.68 14.12
C ASN A 112 7.87 -14.39 12.83
N VAL A 113 7.60 -13.11 12.53
CA VAL A 113 6.92 -12.75 11.27
C VAL A 113 7.82 -13.05 10.08
N VAL A 114 9.12 -12.84 10.20
CA VAL A 114 10.10 -13.12 9.15
C VAL A 114 10.23 -14.62 8.93
N ASP A 115 10.37 -15.42 9.99
CA ASP A 115 10.46 -16.89 9.93
C ASP A 115 9.23 -17.52 9.23
N ASN A 116 8.04 -17.07 9.62
CA ASN A 116 6.80 -17.55 9.02
C ASN A 116 6.69 -17.16 7.55
N PHE A 117 7.06 -15.92 7.22
CA PHE A 117 6.96 -15.42 5.85
C PHE A 117 8.02 -16.02 4.92
N GLU A 118 9.23 -16.29 5.41
CA GLU A 118 10.24 -17.07 4.68
C GLU A 118 9.67 -18.41 4.19
N THR A 119 8.97 -19.13 5.09
CA THR A 119 8.33 -20.39 4.75
C THR A 119 7.27 -20.23 3.67
N ALA A 120 6.46 -19.17 3.74
CA ALA A 120 5.45 -18.86 2.75
C ALA A 120 6.06 -18.55 1.38
N ILE A 121 7.10 -17.70 1.32
CA ILE A 121 7.82 -17.34 0.09
C ILE A 121 8.40 -18.60 -0.58
N LYS A 122 9.05 -19.47 0.18
CA LYS A 122 9.64 -20.73 -0.34
C LYS A 122 8.57 -21.65 -0.93
N ARG A 123 7.41 -21.79 -0.30
CA ARG A 123 6.29 -22.60 -0.80
C ARG A 123 5.71 -22.06 -2.11
N GLU A 124 5.65 -20.73 -2.26
CA GLU A 124 5.28 -20.10 -3.52
C GLU A 124 6.41 -20.11 -4.57
N LYS A 125 7.55 -20.76 -4.26
CA LYS A 125 8.74 -20.84 -5.13
C LYS A 125 9.24 -19.46 -5.56
N ARG A 126 9.17 -18.50 -4.64
CA ARG A 126 9.68 -17.14 -4.83
C ARG A 126 10.97 -16.95 -4.04
N THR A 127 11.72 -15.94 -4.42
CA THR A 127 12.99 -15.56 -3.77
C THR A 127 12.93 -14.20 -3.13
N LYS A 128 11.82 -13.46 -3.32
CA LYS A 128 11.62 -12.14 -2.74
C LYS A 128 10.18 -11.94 -2.30
N GLY A 129 9.98 -11.14 -1.23
CA GLY A 129 8.67 -10.75 -0.74
C GLY A 129 8.75 -9.56 0.22
N HIS A 130 7.58 -9.06 0.64
CA HIS A 130 7.45 -7.85 1.43
C HIS A 130 6.60 -8.11 2.68
N VAL A 131 7.08 -7.69 3.85
CA VAL A 131 6.28 -7.64 5.08
C VAL A 131 6.02 -6.20 5.43
N VAL A 132 4.76 -5.85 5.62
CA VAL A 132 4.33 -4.49 5.97
C VAL A 132 3.78 -4.48 7.39
N ALA A 133 4.29 -3.59 8.24
CA ALA A 133 3.80 -3.36 9.60
C ALA A 133 4.02 -1.89 10.01
N PHE A 134 3.53 -1.49 11.18
CA PHE A 134 3.79 -0.12 11.66
C PHE A 134 5.25 0.08 12.03
N SER A 135 5.89 -0.91 12.67
CA SER A 135 7.34 -0.92 12.91
C SER A 135 7.87 -2.35 13.08
N PHE A 136 9.19 -2.48 13.10
CA PHE A 136 9.89 -3.75 13.31
C PHE A 136 10.89 -3.68 14.45
N THR A 137 11.15 -4.82 15.09
CA THR A 137 12.21 -4.93 16.10
C THR A 137 13.57 -5.13 15.42
N LYS A 138 14.65 -4.85 16.16
CA LYS A 138 16.01 -5.18 15.72
C LYS A 138 16.14 -6.66 15.33
N GLY A 139 15.50 -7.58 16.09
CA GLY A 139 15.52 -8.99 15.79
C GLY A 139 14.87 -9.38 14.46
N ALA A 140 13.87 -8.61 13.98
CA ALA A 140 13.31 -8.82 12.65
C ALA A 140 14.32 -8.48 11.55
N TYR A 141 15.05 -7.38 11.66
CA TYR A 141 16.11 -7.01 10.70
C TYR A 141 17.27 -7.98 10.72
N GLU A 142 17.70 -8.46 11.90
CA GLU A 142 18.74 -9.49 12.04
C GLU A 142 18.32 -10.80 11.35
N GLU A 143 17.04 -11.17 11.49
CA GLU A 143 16.51 -12.38 10.86
C GLU A 143 16.42 -12.25 9.34
N VAL A 144 16.02 -11.10 8.81
CA VAL A 144 16.05 -10.81 7.36
C VAL A 144 17.47 -10.97 6.80
N ALA A 145 18.47 -10.45 7.51
CA ALA A 145 19.87 -10.57 7.12
C ALA A 145 20.34 -12.05 7.13
N ARG A 146 19.93 -12.83 8.15
CA ARG A 146 20.20 -14.26 8.22
C ARG A 146 19.56 -15.00 7.03
N VAL A 147 18.27 -14.83 6.82
CA VAL A 147 17.51 -15.50 5.75
C VAL A 147 18.13 -15.21 4.38
N LYS A 148 18.51 -13.95 4.13
CA LYS A 148 19.16 -13.55 2.90
C LYS A 148 20.51 -14.26 2.70
N SER A 149 21.33 -14.37 3.77
CA SER A 149 22.67 -14.98 3.70
C SER A 149 22.64 -16.51 3.60
N THR A 150 21.69 -17.16 4.28
CA THR A 150 21.66 -18.63 4.38
C THR A 150 20.77 -19.28 3.33
N GLU A 151 19.66 -18.63 2.99
CA GLU A 151 18.60 -19.20 2.16
C GLU A 151 18.46 -18.51 0.79
N GLY A 152 19.14 -17.38 0.58
CA GLY A 152 19.05 -16.60 -0.65
C GLY A 152 17.67 -15.95 -0.87
N VAL A 153 16.84 -15.88 0.19
CA VAL A 153 15.51 -15.25 0.13
C VAL A 153 15.61 -13.81 0.61
N GLU A 154 15.13 -12.88 -0.17
CA GLU A 154 15.11 -11.46 0.15
C GLU A 154 13.75 -11.04 0.70
N ILE A 155 13.71 -10.62 1.96
CA ILE A 155 12.50 -10.11 2.61
C ILE A 155 12.68 -8.62 2.85
N GLU A 156 11.82 -7.80 2.27
CA GLU A 156 11.79 -6.36 2.50
C GLU A 156 10.81 -6.04 3.64
N LEU A 157 11.32 -5.43 4.70
CA LEU A 157 10.49 -4.90 5.79
C LEU A 157 10.07 -3.47 5.45
N VAL A 158 8.78 -3.26 5.26
CA VAL A 158 8.22 -1.96 4.87
C VAL A 158 7.48 -1.38 6.07
N GLU A 159 8.04 -0.34 6.67
CA GLU A 159 7.35 0.39 7.72
C GLU A 159 6.25 1.27 7.12
N ASN A 160 5.08 1.24 7.75
CA ASN A 160 3.92 1.95 7.23
C ASN A 160 4.14 3.48 7.13
N ARG A 161 4.97 4.04 8.01
CA ARG A 161 5.40 5.44 7.96
C ARG A 161 6.07 5.79 6.63
N GLU A 162 6.99 4.96 6.15
CA GLU A 162 7.67 5.14 4.87
C GLU A 162 6.72 4.95 3.68
N SER A 163 5.75 4.04 3.79
CA SER A 163 4.75 3.81 2.75
C SER A 163 3.78 4.99 2.60
N ILE A 164 3.52 5.72 3.69
CA ILE A 164 2.71 6.95 3.68
C ILE A 164 3.48 8.09 3.00
N GLU A 165 4.76 8.26 3.31
CA GLU A 165 5.57 9.40 2.86
C GLU A 165 6.11 9.26 1.44
N ARG A 166 6.50 8.06 1.00
CA ARG A 166 7.17 7.85 -0.31
C ARG A 166 6.30 8.01 -1.55
N ARG A 167 4.97 8.19 -1.44
CA ARG A 167 4.06 8.22 -2.59
C ARG A 167 2.95 9.28 -2.51
N LEU A 168 3.09 10.27 -1.66
CA LEU A 168 2.36 11.53 -1.76
C LEU A 168 3.18 12.47 -2.64
#